data_b05b89c1ab626845963b1bc0a9d8b13a
#
_entry.id   b05b89c1ab626845963b1bc0a9d8b13a
#
_cell.length_a   1.000
_cell.length_b   1.000
_cell.length_c   1.000
_cell.angle_alpha   90.00
_cell.angle_beta   90.00
_cell.angle_gamma   90.00
#
_symmetry.space_group_name_H-M   'P 1'
#
loop_
_entity.id
_entity.type
_entity.pdbx_description
1 polymer ?
#
loop_
_entity_poly.entity_id
_entity_poly.type
_entity_poly.pdbx_seq_one_letter_code
_entity_poly.pdbx_strand_id
1 'polypeptide(L)'
;MKKLVTALLLITACALAQGPSAVAIRNAKIVTVSGPVIAKGTVVVRNGLIEAVGENVQVPADAWVVDGEGMTVYPGLIDALSTVGMPGAAPVGASKTRLQN
;
A
#
# COMPACT_ATOMS: atom_id res chain seq x y z
N MET A 1 -4.32 -40.20 -22.43
CA MET A 1 -5.39 -39.57 -21.62
C MET A 1 -4.93 -39.15 -20.22
N LYS A 2 -4.17 -39.98 -19.51
CA LYS A 2 -3.68 -39.61 -18.15
C LYS A 2 -2.80 -38.37 -18.16
N LYS A 3 -1.95 -38.15 -19.15
CA LYS A 3 -1.07 -36.97 -19.28
C LYS A 3 -1.85 -35.66 -19.59
N LEU A 4 -2.94 -35.78 -20.35
CA LEU A 4 -3.83 -34.64 -20.65
C LEU A 4 -4.63 -34.20 -19.43
N VAL A 5 -5.10 -35.13 -18.62
CA VAL A 5 -5.81 -34.84 -17.36
C VAL A 5 -4.89 -34.17 -16.36
N THR A 6 -3.62 -34.65 -16.26
CA THR A 6 -2.61 -34.05 -15.37
C THR A 6 -2.25 -32.62 -15.81
N ALA A 7 -2.11 -32.37 -17.12
CA ALA A 7 -1.85 -31.04 -17.65
C ALA A 7 -3.03 -30.07 -17.42
N LEU A 8 -4.25 -30.55 -17.56
CA LEU A 8 -5.46 -29.76 -17.28
C LEU A 8 -5.58 -29.39 -15.80
N LEU A 9 -5.20 -30.29 -14.89
CA LEU A 9 -5.20 -30.03 -13.45
C LEU A 9 -4.15 -29.00 -13.04
N LEU A 10 -2.98 -28.97 -13.69
CA LEU A 10 -1.94 -27.97 -13.43
C LEU A 10 -2.35 -26.55 -13.87
N ILE A 11 -3.10 -26.43 -14.95
CA ILE A 11 -3.54 -25.13 -15.47
C ILE A 11 -4.59 -24.50 -14.54
N THR A 12 -5.44 -25.31 -13.92
CA THR A 12 -6.44 -24.79 -12.95
C THR A 12 -5.84 -24.33 -11.63
N ALA A 13 -4.66 -24.83 -11.24
CA ALA A 13 -3.99 -24.40 -10.01
C ALA A 13 -3.41 -22.97 -10.09
N CYS A 14 -3.06 -22.48 -11.28
CA CYS A 14 -2.54 -21.11 -11.45
C CYS A 14 -3.62 -20.01 -11.33
N ALA A 15 -4.90 -20.35 -11.47
CA ALA A 15 -5.99 -19.36 -11.41
C ALA A 15 -6.34 -18.90 -9.98
N LEU A 16 -5.85 -19.59 -8.95
CA LEU A 16 -6.17 -19.31 -7.55
C LEU A 16 -5.13 -18.42 -6.84
N ALA A 17 -4.07 -17.98 -7.53
CA ALA A 17 -2.99 -17.19 -6.96
C ALA A 17 -3.20 -15.67 -7.11
N GLN A 18 -4.42 -15.20 -7.29
CA GLN A 18 -4.72 -13.77 -7.30
C GLN A 18 -4.86 -13.30 -5.86
N GLY A 19 -3.98 -12.36 -5.46
CA GLY A 19 -4.11 -11.66 -4.18
C GLY A 19 -5.43 -10.87 -4.11
N PRO A 20 -5.82 -10.44 -2.91
CA PRO A 20 -7.07 -9.70 -2.74
C PRO A 20 -7.05 -8.43 -3.59
N SER A 21 -8.11 -8.19 -4.36
CA SER A 21 -8.25 -7.01 -5.21
C SER A 21 -8.50 -5.75 -4.39
N ALA A 22 -8.95 -5.89 -3.16
CA ALA A 22 -9.20 -4.80 -2.23
C ALA A 22 -8.57 -5.07 -0.85
N VAL A 23 -8.12 -3.99 -0.21
CA VAL A 23 -7.61 -3.99 1.16
C VAL A 23 -8.35 -2.90 1.94
N ALA A 24 -8.83 -3.23 3.13
CA ALA A 24 -9.46 -2.27 4.03
C ALA A 24 -8.69 -2.21 5.35
N ILE A 25 -8.18 -1.04 5.69
CA ILE A 25 -7.58 -0.75 7.00
C ILE A 25 -8.64 -0.06 7.84
N ARG A 26 -9.07 -0.68 8.92
CA ARG A 26 -10.10 -0.13 9.81
C ARG A 26 -9.57 0.18 11.19
N ASN A 27 -10.31 0.98 11.95
CA ASN A 27 -10.00 1.37 13.33
C ASN A 27 -8.70 2.16 13.48
N ALA A 28 -8.13 2.69 12.40
CA ALA A 28 -6.89 3.46 12.43
C ALA A 28 -7.16 4.96 12.58
N LYS A 29 -6.20 5.68 13.16
CA LYS A 29 -6.14 7.13 13.05
C LYS A 29 -5.68 7.49 11.64
N ILE A 30 -6.41 8.37 10.96
CA ILE A 30 -6.11 8.73 9.58
C ILE A 30 -5.75 10.21 9.50
N VAL A 31 -4.55 10.51 8.98
CA VAL A 31 -4.07 11.86 8.72
C VAL A 31 -4.17 12.11 7.22
N THR A 32 -5.17 12.86 6.81
CA THR A 32 -5.44 13.13 5.38
C THR A 32 -4.53 14.19 4.79
N VAL A 33 -3.89 15.02 5.62
CA VAL A 33 -3.06 16.18 5.27
C VAL A 33 -3.86 17.33 4.63
N SER A 34 -4.80 17.02 3.73
CA SER A 34 -5.65 18.01 3.06
C SER A 34 -6.93 18.36 3.83
N GLY A 35 -7.20 17.70 4.96
CA GLY A 35 -8.40 17.89 5.77
C GLY A 35 -8.17 17.54 7.23
N PRO A 36 -9.22 17.47 8.02
CA PRO A 36 -9.13 17.15 9.45
C PRO A 36 -8.62 15.72 9.67
N VAL A 37 -7.96 15.52 10.80
CA VAL A 37 -7.54 14.20 11.25
C VAL A 37 -8.76 13.40 11.71
N ILE A 38 -8.89 12.17 11.20
CA ILE A 38 -9.91 11.22 11.61
C ILE A 38 -9.34 10.36 12.72
N ALA A 39 -9.88 10.48 13.92
CA ALA A 39 -9.34 9.79 15.10
C ALA A 39 -9.48 8.27 15.01
N LYS A 40 -10.57 7.78 14.41
CA LYS A 40 -10.84 6.37 14.18
C LYS A 40 -11.63 6.22 12.89
N GLY A 41 -11.00 5.67 11.86
CA GLY A 41 -11.60 5.57 10.55
C GLY A 41 -11.17 4.33 9.78
N THR A 42 -11.65 4.26 8.55
CA THR A 42 -11.36 3.16 7.62
C THR A 42 -10.86 3.73 6.29
N VAL A 43 -9.84 3.09 5.75
CA VAL A 43 -9.33 3.34 4.40
C VAL A 43 -9.54 2.08 3.58
N VAL A 44 -10.17 2.22 2.42
CA VAL A 44 -10.33 1.12 1.45
C VAL A 44 -9.50 1.43 0.21
N VAL A 45 -8.65 0.50 -0.14
CA VAL A 45 -7.81 0.55 -1.35
C VAL A 45 -8.22 -0.59 -2.27
N ARG A 46 -8.48 -0.29 -3.53
CA ARG A 46 -8.81 -1.27 -4.56
C ARG A 46 -7.97 -1.03 -5.81
N ASN A 47 -7.34 -2.08 -6.31
CA ASN A 47 -6.49 -2.01 -7.52
C ASN A 47 -5.44 -0.88 -7.48
N GLY A 48 -4.82 -0.64 -6.31
CA GLY A 48 -3.83 0.40 -6.12
C GLY A 48 -4.38 1.83 -5.97
N LEU A 49 -5.70 2.01 -5.96
CA LEU A 49 -6.36 3.30 -5.78
C LEU A 49 -7.12 3.37 -4.46
N ILE A 50 -7.13 4.53 -3.83
CA ILE A 50 -7.96 4.78 -2.65
C ILE A 50 -9.41 4.92 -3.11
N GLU A 51 -10.24 3.97 -2.69
CA GLU A 51 -11.66 3.92 -3.03
C GLU A 51 -12.51 4.76 -2.07
N ALA A 52 -12.21 4.67 -0.77
CA ALA A 52 -12.92 5.40 0.26
C ALA A 52 -12.05 5.65 1.50
N VAL A 53 -12.28 6.78 2.15
CA VAL A 53 -11.67 7.16 3.44
C VAL A 53 -12.72 7.86 4.29
N GLY A 54 -12.86 7.47 5.55
CA GLY A 54 -13.80 8.11 6.47
C GLY A 54 -14.02 7.33 7.76
N GLU A 55 -14.85 7.87 8.63
CA GLU A 55 -15.21 7.22 9.90
C GLU A 55 -16.19 6.05 9.70
N ASN A 56 -17.13 6.20 8.79
CA ASN A 56 -18.23 5.25 8.56
C ASN A 56 -18.17 4.62 7.16
N VAL A 57 -16.97 4.24 6.72
CA VAL A 57 -16.79 3.57 5.42
C VAL A 57 -17.17 2.11 5.54
N GLN A 58 -18.03 1.63 4.64
CA GLN A 58 -18.35 0.21 4.54
C GLN A 58 -17.16 -0.55 3.94
N VAL A 59 -16.78 -1.62 4.62
CA VAL A 59 -15.73 -2.52 4.13
C VAL A 59 -16.34 -3.46 3.09
N PRO A 60 -15.79 -3.51 1.87
CA PRO A 60 -16.25 -4.47 0.86
C PRO A 60 -16.08 -5.91 1.35
N ALA A 61 -17.02 -6.78 0.98
CA ALA A 61 -17.01 -8.20 1.40
C ALA A 61 -15.80 -8.98 0.85
N ASP A 62 -15.24 -8.53 -0.28
CA ASP A 62 -14.07 -9.11 -0.95
C ASP A 62 -12.74 -8.51 -0.48
N ALA A 63 -12.76 -7.53 0.43
CA ALA A 63 -11.56 -6.88 0.91
C ALA A 63 -10.83 -7.70 1.97
N TRP A 64 -9.52 -7.73 1.85
CA TRP A 64 -8.67 -8.16 2.96
C TRP A 64 -8.66 -7.08 4.04
N VAL A 65 -9.15 -7.43 5.22
CA VAL A 65 -9.30 -6.50 6.33
C VAL A 65 -8.07 -6.53 7.23
N VAL A 66 -7.49 -5.36 7.43
CA VAL A 66 -6.39 -5.12 8.38
C VAL A 66 -6.93 -4.28 9.54
N ASP A 67 -6.76 -4.75 10.76
CA ASP A 67 -7.09 -3.97 11.94
C ASP A 67 -5.93 -3.03 12.26
N GLY A 68 -6.21 -1.73 12.19
CA GLY A 68 -5.25 -0.65 12.43
C GLY A 68 -5.40 0.01 13.79
N GLU A 69 -5.99 -0.67 14.77
CA GLU A 69 -6.14 -0.12 16.12
C GLU A 69 -4.78 0.25 16.72
N GLY A 70 -4.66 1.48 17.23
CA GLY A 70 -3.41 2.03 17.74
C GLY A 70 -2.42 2.49 16.67
N MET A 71 -2.72 2.28 15.39
CA MET A 71 -1.88 2.70 14.29
C MET A 71 -2.37 4.02 13.67
N THR A 72 -1.46 4.70 12.97
CA THR A 72 -1.79 5.89 12.21
C THR A 72 -1.49 5.66 10.74
N VAL A 73 -2.44 5.98 9.88
CA VAL A 73 -2.31 5.94 8.42
C VAL A 73 -1.99 7.34 7.92
N TYR A 74 -0.91 7.46 7.18
CA TYR A 74 -0.47 8.68 6.50
C TYR A 74 -0.46 8.46 4.99
N PRO A 75 -0.62 9.52 4.17
CA PRO A 75 -0.28 9.46 2.76
C PRO A 75 1.20 9.12 2.58
N GLY A 76 1.54 8.39 1.50
CA GLY A 76 2.93 8.13 1.15
C GLY A 76 3.72 9.42 0.93
N LEU A 77 5.01 9.39 1.24
CA LEU A 77 5.90 10.50 0.97
C LEU A 77 6.21 10.58 -0.53
N ILE A 78 6.07 11.77 -1.10
CA ILE A 78 6.46 12.08 -2.47
C ILE A 78 7.65 13.02 -2.41
N ASP A 79 8.79 12.59 -2.93
CA ASP A 79 9.96 13.43 -3.09
C ASP A 79 9.99 13.98 -4.52
N ALA A 80 9.74 15.27 -4.67
CA ALA A 80 9.69 15.93 -5.96
C ALA A 80 11.09 16.15 -6.58
N LEU A 81 12.15 15.99 -5.79
CA LEU A 81 13.54 16.16 -6.22
C LEU A 81 14.41 15.02 -5.68
N SER A 82 14.26 13.84 -6.24
CA SER A 82 15.02 12.66 -5.85
C SER A 82 15.95 12.19 -6.97
N THR A 83 17.17 11.80 -6.59
CA THR A 83 18.13 11.14 -7.47
C THR A 83 18.19 9.63 -7.23
N VAL A 84 17.32 9.10 -6.39
CA VAL A 84 17.24 7.65 -6.11
C VAL A 84 16.93 6.89 -7.39
N GLY A 85 17.78 5.93 -7.72
CA GLY A 85 17.65 5.12 -8.94
C GLY A 85 18.29 5.73 -10.19
N MET A 86 18.88 6.92 -10.13
CA MET A 86 19.65 7.49 -11.24
C MET A 86 21.08 6.91 -11.27
N PRO A 87 21.54 6.34 -12.39
CA PRO A 87 22.91 5.91 -12.53
C PRO A 87 23.88 7.08 -12.32
N GLY A 88 24.87 6.91 -11.43
CA GLY A 88 25.89 7.93 -11.16
C GLY A 88 25.45 9.06 -10.22
N ALA A 89 24.24 9.00 -9.67
CA ALA A 89 23.82 9.96 -8.66
C ALA A 89 24.59 9.73 -7.34
N ALA A 90 25.14 10.79 -6.77
CA ALA A 90 25.75 10.73 -5.45
C ALA A 90 24.66 10.47 -4.39
N PRO A 91 24.95 9.70 -3.33
CA PRO A 91 23.98 9.49 -2.26
C PRO A 91 23.59 10.83 -1.63
N VAL A 92 22.28 11.05 -1.52
CA VAL A 92 21.72 12.22 -0.84
C VAL A 92 22.14 12.16 0.64
N GLY A 93 22.91 13.13 1.09
CA GLY A 93 23.41 13.18 2.47
C GLY A 93 24.93 13.18 2.62
N ALA A 94 25.70 13.03 1.55
CA ALA A 94 27.15 13.22 1.59
C ALA A 94 27.53 14.72 1.53
N SER A 95 26.91 15.53 2.38
CA SER A 95 27.43 16.88 2.65
C SER A 95 28.74 16.74 3.45
N LYS A 96 29.86 16.81 2.75
CA LYS A 96 31.16 17.00 3.39
C LYS A 96 31.16 18.40 3.99
N THR A 97 30.71 18.52 5.23
CA THR A 97 31.05 19.68 6.04
C THR A 97 32.56 19.65 6.24
N ARG A 98 33.26 20.33 5.36
CA ARG A 98 34.70 20.61 5.56
C ARG A 98 34.79 21.65 6.67
N LEU A 99 34.97 21.20 7.90
CA LEU A 99 35.44 22.06 8.97
C LEU A 99 36.85 22.49 8.56
N GLN A 100 36.96 23.73 8.10
CA GLN A 100 38.26 24.37 7.96
C GLN A 100 38.61 24.94 9.35
N ASN A 101 39.67 24.41 9.91
CA ASN A 101 40.39 25.04 11.00
C ASN A 101 41.17 26.26 10.47
#